data_08618daf75b07e7ebd3c0f3941a96943
#
_entry.id   08618daf75b07e7ebd3c0f3941a96943
#
_cell.length_a   1.000
_cell.length_b   1.000
_cell.length_c   1.000
_cell.angle_alpha   90.00
_cell.angle_beta   90.00
_cell.angle_gamma   90.00
#
_symmetry.space_group_name_H-M   'P 1'
#
loop_
_entity.id
_entity.type
_entity.pdbx_description
1 polymer ?
#
loop_
_entity_poly.entity_id
_entity_poly.type
_entity_poly.pdbx_seq_one_letter_code
_entity_poly.pdbx_strand_id
1 'polypeptide(L)'
;MKWFLDFLDRLGRKRIIMDRVSNEPLLTRYYLFLKDRKHFPFNVFLHKFHKGDPDDIHDHPWSYFTLILKGGYYEWIPEFNPDGSKSCEIRKWRGPGHFRMSSPTSYHRIELKEEITPWTLFMPGPHKREWGFLVNDEWIQNEYYLKTRKEQNEQTHN
;
A
#
# COMPACT_ATOMS: atom_id res chain seq x y z
N MET A 1 2.49 -22.96 8.31
CA MET A 1 2.77 -21.59 7.82
C MET A 1 4.01 -20.98 8.47
N LYS A 2 4.19 -21.07 9.80
CA LYS A 2 5.35 -20.46 10.51
C LYS A 2 6.69 -20.92 9.95
N TRP A 3 6.94 -22.24 9.82
CA TRP A 3 8.19 -22.77 9.29
C TRP A 3 8.55 -22.24 7.89
N PHE A 4 7.55 -22.04 7.01
CA PHE A 4 7.76 -21.49 5.67
C PHE A 4 8.19 -20.02 5.71
N LEU A 5 7.60 -19.22 6.59
CA LEU A 5 7.99 -17.83 6.78
C LEU A 5 9.39 -17.71 7.38
N ASP A 6 9.73 -18.57 8.34
CA ASP A 6 11.08 -18.67 8.92
C ASP A 6 12.12 -19.10 7.88
N PHE A 7 11.75 -19.99 6.97
CA PHE A 7 12.59 -20.40 5.85
C PHE A 7 12.83 -19.22 4.88
N LEU A 8 11.80 -18.47 4.50
CA LEU A 8 11.96 -17.26 3.67
C LEU A 8 12.83 -16.21 4.35
N ASP A 9 12.69 -16.04 5.66
CA ASP A 9 13.51 -15.10 6.44
C ASP A 9 15.00 -15.50 6.43
N ARG A 10 15.30 -16.78 6.67
CA ARG A 10 16.67 -17.33 6.59
C ARG A 10 17.32 -17.15 5.22
N LEU A 11 16.52 -17.18 4.16
CA LEU A 11 16.98 -16.89 2.78
C LEU A 11 17.12 -15.40 2.49
N GLY A 12 16.90 -14.52 3.47
CA GLY A 12 16.90 -13.07 3.30
C GLY A 12 15.79 -12.59 2.36
N ARG A 13 14.65 -13.30 2.31
CA ARG A 13 13.47 -13.00 1.48
C ARG A 13 12.38 -12.29 2.26
N LYS A 14 12.71 -11.70 3.40
CA LYS A 14 11.82 -10.88 4.23
C LYS A 14 12.34 -9.45 4.27
N ARG A 15 11.42 -8.48 4.20
CA ARG A 15 11.71 -7.07 4.40
C ARG A 15 10.58 -6.43 5.20
N ILE A 16 10.90 -5.65 6.22
CA ILE A 16 9.94 -4.79 6.89
C ILE A 16 9.94 -3.46 6.15
N ILE A 17 8.77 -3.05 5.68
CA ILE A 17 8.54 -1.74 5.07
C ILE A 17 8.08 -0.84 6.21
N MET A 18 8.83 0.23 6.42
CA MET A 18 8.54 1.23 7.45
C MET A 18 7.66 2.33 6.88
N ASP A 19 6.82 2.88 7.72
CA ASP A 19 6.16 4.16 7.47
C ASP A 19 7.24 5.24 7.31
N ARG A 20 7.13 6.04 6.28
CA ARG A 20 8.17 7.01 5.92
C ARG A 20 8.18 8.26 6.80
N VAL A 21 7.12 8.50 7.55
CA VAL A 21 6.97 9.65 8.44
C VAL A 21 7.21 9.24 9.90
N SER A 22 6.47 8.26 10.42
CA SER A 22 6.58 7.82 11.83
C SER A 22 7.72 6.83 12.09
N ASN A 23 8.31 6.25 11.02
CA ASN A 23 9.32 5.19 11.11
C ASN A 23 8.84 3.93 11.87
N GLU A 24 7.54 3.70 11.93
CA GLU A 24 6.94 2.49 12.47
C GLU A 24 6.77 1.39 11.40
N PRO A 25 6.73 0.10 11.76
CA PRO A 25 6.46 -0.96 10.82
C PRO A 25 5.07 -0.81 10.17
N LEU A 26 5.03 -0.59 8.85
CA LEU A 26 3.80 -0.53 8.06
C LEU A 26 3.36 -1.93 7.62
N LEU A 27 4.25 -2.67 6.99
CA LEU A 27 4.00 -4.05 6.59
C LEU A 27 5.28 -4.90 6.51
N THR A 28 5.15 -6.21 6.75
CA THR A 28 6.20 -7.18 6.41
C THR A 28 5.94 -7.75 5.02
N ARG A 29 6.94 -7.68 4.15
CA ARG A 29 6.94 -8.25 2.80
C ARG A 29 7.82 -9.50 2.74
N TYR A 30 7.26 -10.59 2.22
CA TYR A 30 8.01 -11.79 1.87
C TYR A 30 8.05 -11.92 0.34
N TYR A 31 9.24 -12.12 -0.21
CA TYR A 31 9.46 -12.28 -1.65
C TYR A 31 9.26 -13.75 -2.04
N LEU A 32 8.12 -14.06 -2.66
CA LEU A 32 7.78 -15.43 -3.04
C LEU A 32 8.44 -15.83 -4.36
N PHE A 33 8.65 -14.89 -5.28
CA PHE A 33 9.18 -15.16 -6.61
C PHE A 33 10.60 -14.62 -6.78
N LEU A 34 10.82 -13.32 -6.99
CA LEU A 34 12.13 -12.71 -7.16
C LEU A 34 12.51 -11.86 -5.95
N LYS A 35 13.76 -11.96 -5.49
CA LYS A 35 14.31 -11.05 -4.49
C LYS A 35 14.66 -9.69 -5.10
N ASP A 36 15.17 -9.68 -6.31
CA ASP A 36 15.45 -8.50 -7.12
C ASP A 36 14.79 -8.65 -8.49
N ARG A 37 14.04 -7.61 -8.92
CA ARG A 37 13.19 -7.67 -10.11
C ARG A 37 13.76 -6.91 -11.30
N LYS A 38 15.03 -6.60 -11.38
CA LYS A 38 15.59 -5.62 -12.33
C LYS A 38 14.98 -5.60 -13.74
N HIS A 39 14.63 -6.75 -14.31
CA HIS A 39 14.16 -6.83 -15.73
C HIS A 39 12.89 -7.67 -15.92
N PHE A 40 12.26 -8.13 -14.84
CA PHE A 40 11.07 -8.97 -14.95
C PHE A 40 9.78 -8.14 -14.85
N PRO A 41 8.74 -8.44 -15.67
CA PRO A 41 7.53 -7.59 -15.76
C PRO A 41 6.67 -7.60 -14.50
N PHE A 42 6.81 -8.58 -13.61
CA PHE A 42 6.05 -8.65 -12.35
C PHE A 42 6.89 -9.27 -11.22
N ASN A 43 6.38 -9.20 -10.01
CA ASN A 43 6.88 -9.96 -8.87
C ASN A 43 5.70 -10.52 -8.06
N VAL A 44 5.98 -11.38 -7.09
CA VAL A 44 4.96 -11.96 -6.20
C VAL A 44 5.41 -11.81 -4.76
N PHE A 45 4.59 -11.11 -3.98
CA PHE A 45 4.85 -10.85 -2.57
C PHE A 45 3.73 -11.41 -1.71
N LEU A 46 4.09 -11.88 -0.53
CA LEU A 46 3.17 -12.07 0.58
C LEU A 46 3.36 -10.89 1.53
N HIS A 47 2.30 -10.14 1.79
CA HIS A 47 2.30 -9.02 2.72
C HIS A 47 1.58 -9.40 4.02
N LYS A 48 2.13 -9.00 5.16
CA LYS A 48 1.49 -8.98 6.46
C LYS A 48 1.42 -7.52 6.90
N PHE A 49 0.23 -6.97 7.01
CA PHE A 49 0.06 -5.58 7.45
C PHE A 49 0.18 -5.46 8.97
N HIS A 50 0.79 -4.37 9.43
CA HIS A 50 0.91 -4.00 10.84
C HIS A 50 0.16 -2.71 11.14
N LYS A 51 0.05 -1.83 10.13
CA LYS A 51 -0.58 -0.51 10.20
C LYS A 51 -1.35 -0.24 8.91
N GLY A 52 -2.43 0.53 8.98
CA GLY A 52 -3.08 1.11 7.79
C GLY A 52 -2.23 2.22 7.18
N ASP A 53 -2.65 2.71 6.03
CA ASP A 53 -2.00 3.85 5.42
C ASP A 53 -2.21 5.09 6.30
N PRO A 54 -1.14 5.72 6.81
CA PRO A 54 -1.26 6.87 7.70
C PRO A 54 -1.59 8.17 6.95
N ASP A 55 -1.40 8.15 5.65
CA ASP A 55 -1.46 9.30 4.76
C ASP A 55 -2.78 9.37 3.98
N ASP A 56 -2.88 10.37 3.11
CA ASP A 56 -4.02 10.60 2.25
C ASP A 56 -4.21 9.48 1.20
N ILE A 57 -5.30 9.55 0.48
CA ILE A 57 -5.57 8.67 -0.66
C ILE A 57 -4.43 8.83 -1.68
N HIS A 58 -3.94 7.71 -2.18
CA HIS A 58 -2.79 7.67 -3.09
C HIS A 58 -3.00 6.72 -4.26
N ASP A 59 -2.22 6.90 -5.31
CA ASP A 59 -2.10 6.00 -6.44
C ASP A 59 -0.79 5.19 -6.42
N HIS A 60 -0.49 4.45 -7.47
CA HIS A 60 0.70 3.60 -7.56
C HIS A 60 1.43 3.77 -8.89
N PRO A 61 2.77 3.53 -8.93
CA PRO A 61 3.54 3.64 -10.16
C PRO A 61 3.33 2.47 -11.13
N TRP A 62 2.54 1.47 -10.76
CA TRP A 62 2.27 0.24 -11.52
C TRP A 62 0.82 -0.20 -11.44
N SER A 63 0.39 -0.98 -12.43
CA SER A 63 -0.80 -1.83 -12.25
C SER A 63 -0.45 -2.96 -11.30
N TYR A 64 -1.41 -3.42 -10.49
CA TYR A 64 -1.16 -4.51 -9.56
C TYR A 64 -2.39 -5.39 -9.37
N PHE A 65 -2.13 -6.62 -8.95
CA PHE A 65 -3.13 -7.53 -8.44
C PHE A 65 -2.95 -7.72 -6.94
N THR A 66 -4.05 -7.75 -6.21
CA THR A 66 -4.09 -8.08 -4.78
C THR A 66 -5.15 -9.14 -4.53
N LEU A 67 -4.83 -10.14 -3.70
CA LEU A 67 -5.75 -11.12 -3.15
C LEU A 67 -5.61 -11.17 -1.63
N ILE A 68 -6.71 -11.00 -0.91
CA ILE A 68 -6.73 -11.10 0.56
C ILE A 68 -6.82 -12.57 0.95
N LEU A 69 -5.80 -13.06 1.66
CA LEU A 69 -5.70 -14.47 2.09
C LEU A 69 -6.30 -14.69 3.48
N LYS A 70 -6.10 -13.73 4.39
CA LYS A 70 -6.57 -13.79 5.78
C LYS A 70 -6.82 -12.39 6.32
N GLY A 71 -7.74 -12.27 7.28
CA GLY A 71 -8.10 -11.00 7.90
C GLY A 71 -8.95 -10.15 6.98
N GLY A 72 -8.49 -8.95 6.70
CA GLY A 72 -9.17 -7.98 5.85
C GLY A 72 -8.91 -6.57 6.33
N TYR A 73 -9.31 -5.60 5.52
CA TYR A 73 -9.16 -4.18 5.80
C TYR A 73 -10.32 -3.39 5.19
N TYR A 74 -10.50 -2.17 5.64
CA TYR A 74 -11.33 -1.20 4.94
C TYR A 74 -10.48 -0.50 3.88
N GLU A 75 -11.05 -0.36 2.69
CA GLU A 75 -10.47 0.39 1.59
C GLU A 75 -11.31 1.63 1.35
N TRP A 76 -10.70 2.80 1.46
CA TRP A 76 -11.28 4.07 1.10
C TRP A 76 -10.97 4.37 -0.36
N ILE A 77 -12.01 4.65 -1.14
CA ILE A 77 -11.92 4.90 -2.58
C ILE A 77 -12.62 6.23 -2.86
N PRO A 78 -11.98 7.20 -3.55
CA PRO A 78 -12.63 8.44 -3.92
C PRO A 78 -13.64 8.20 -5.04
N GLU A 79 -14.77 8.89 -4.99
CA GLU A 79 -15.68 9.10 -6.10
C GLU A 79 -15.48 10.51 -6.64
N PHE A 80 -15.59 10.67 -7.97
CA PHE A 80 -15.37 11.94 -8.63
C PHE A 80 -16.65 12.42 -9.31
N ASN A 81 -16.85 13.73 -9.28
CA ASN A 81 -17.85 14.43 -10.06
C ASN A 81 -17.46 14.43 -11.55
N PRO A 82 -18.41 14.76 -12.46
CA PRO A 82 -18.11 14.87 -13.90
C PRO A 82 -17.06 15.93 -14.26
N ASP A 83 -16.86 16.93 -13.40
CA ASP A 83 -15.82 17.97 -13.54
C ASP A 83 -14.43 17.54 -13.06
N GLY A 84 -14.31 16.32 -12.51
CA GLY A 84 -13.07 15.75 -11.99
C GLY A 84 -12.77 16.07 -10.52
N SER A 85 -13.57 16.89 -9.85
CA SER A 85 -13.45 17.13 -8.41
C SER A 85 -13.86 15.90 -7.59
N LYS A 86 -13.24 15.66 -6.42
CA LYS A 86 -13.64 14.58 -5.52
C LYS A 86 -15.00 14.88 -4.88
N SER A 87 -15.96 14.00 -5.09
CA SER A 87 -17.31 14.11 -4.50
C SER A 87 -17.32 13.62 -3.05
N CYS A 88 -16.86 12.38 -2.84
CA CYS A 88 -16.82 11.74 -1.52
C CYS A 88 -15.79 10.61 -1.50
N GLU A 89 -15.63 10.00 -0.35
CA GLU A 89 -14.86 8.77 -0.19
C GLU A 89 -15.78 7.64 0.28
N ILE A 90 -15.74 6.50 -0.41
CA ILE A 90 -16.49 5.32 -0.04
C ILE A 90 -15.59 4.36 0.71
N ARG A 91 -16.02 3.97 1.90
CA ARG A 91 -15.36 2.98 2.74
C ARG A 91 -15.94 1.59 2.47
N LYS A 92 -15.13 0.68 1.93
CA LYS A 92 -15.54 -0.70 1.59
C LYS A 92 -14.72 -1.73 2.35
N TRP A 93 -15.39 -2.68 3.00
CA TRP A 93 -14.72 -3.83 3.59
C TRP A 93 -14.21 -4.77 2.51
N ARG A 94 -12.94 -5.20 2.65
CA ARG A 94 -12.28 -6.17 1.80
C ARG A 94 -11.84 -7.35 2.68
N GLY A 95 -12.56 -8.46 2.60
CA GLY A 95 -12.31 -9.66 3.40
C GLY A 95 -11.56 -10.75 2.64
N PRO A 96 -11.31 -11.92 3.29
CA PRO A 96 -10.64 -13.05 2.68
C PRO A 96 -11.32 -13.51 1.38
N GLY A 97 -10.53 -13.82 0.35
CA GLY A 97 -11.01 -14.18 -0.98
C GLY A 97 -11.29 -12.97 -1.89
N HIS A 98 -11.36 -11.75 -1.34
CA HIS A 98 -11.48 -10.57 -2.19
C HIS A 98 -10.20 -10.38 -3.01
N PHE A 99 -10.36 -10.21 -4.31
CA PHE A 99 -9.27 -9.87 -5.21
C PHE A 99 -9.56 -8.58 -5.98
N ARG A 100 -8.52 -7.89 -6.37
CA ARG A 100 -8.61 -6.66 -7.16
C ARG A 100 -7.44 -6.56 -8.13
N MET A 101 -7.76 -6.12 -9.35
CA MET A 101 -6.78 -5.60 -10.31
C MET A 101 -6.92 -4.08 -10.35
N SER A 102 -5.82 -3.38 -10.14
CA SER A 102 -5.80 -1.91 -10.09
C SER A 102 -4.90 -1.34 -11.18
N SER A 103 -5.34 -0.26 -11.78
CA SER A 103 -4.52 0.56 -12.69
C SER A 103 -3.56 1.46 -11.89
N PRO A 104 -2.54 2.04 -12.52
CA PRO A 104 -1.67 3.03 -11.87
C PRO A 104 -2.42 4.29 -11.41
N THR A 105 -3.56 4.59 -12.00
CA THR A 105 -4.41 5.74 -11.68
C THR A 105 -5.54 5.42 -10.70
N SER A 106 -5.55 4.21 -10.14
CA SER A 106 -6.54 3.82 -9.13
C SER A 106 -6.13 4.36 -7.76
N TYR A 107 -6.89 5.30 -7.26
CA TYR A 107 -6.71 5.88 -5.93
C TYR A 107 -7.31 5.01 -4.85
N HIS A 108 -6.62 4.88 -3.72
CA HIS A 108 -7.14 4.26 -2.51
C HIS A 108 -6.34 4.63 -1.25
N ARG A 109 -6.88 4.26 -0.09
CA ARG A 109 -6.22 4.26 1.21
C ARG A 109 -6.71 3.06 2.01
N ILE A 110 -5.81 2.36 2.71
CA ILE A 110 -6.12 1.19 3.53
C ILE A 110 -6.24 1.61 4.99
N GLU A 111 -7.34 1.21 5.63
CA GLU A 111 -7.57 1.33 7.06
C GLU A 111 -7.68 -0.07 7.67
N LEU A 112 -6.84 -0.38 8.65
CA LEU A 112 -6.94 -1.65 9.37
C LEU A 112 -8.08 -1.61 10.40
N LYS A 113 -8.77 -2.74 10.52
CA LYS A 113 -9.66 -2.98 11.65
C LYS A 113 -8.83 -3.46 12.84
N GLU A 114 -9.11 -2.93 14.02
CA GLU A 114 -8.47 -3.34 15.27
C GLU A 114 -8.46 -4.86 15.43
N GLU A 115 -7.39 -5.39 16.02
CA GLU A 115 -7.15 -6.82 16.28
C GLU A 115 -7.08 -7.72 15.03
N ILE A 116 -7.25 -7.17 13.82
CA ILE A 116 -7.15 -7.92 12.57
C ILE A 116 -5.83 -7.63 11.88
N THR A 117 -5.04 -8.68 11.67
CA THR A 117 -3.82 -8.61 10.86
C THR A 117 -4.10 -9.15 9.45
N PRO A 118 -4.20 -8.29 8.43
CA PRO A 118 -4.40 -8.74 7.06
C PRO A 118 -3.16 -9.40 6.46
N TRP A 119 -3.40 -10.46 5.69
CA TRP A 119 -2.42 -11.10 4.83
C TRP A 119 -2.89 -11.06 3.39
N THR A 120 -2.04 -10.57 2.50
CA THR A 120 -2.38 -10.46 1.08
C THR A 120 -1.30 -11.03 0.19
N LEU A 121 -1.72 -11.65 -0.91
CA LEU A 121 -0.86 -11.86 -2.06
C LEU A 121 -0.89 -10.59 -2.91
N PHE A 122 0.29 -10.06 -3.24
CA PHE A 122 0.43 -8.83 -4.01
C PHE A 122 1.35 -9.05 -5.20
N MET A 123 0.89 -8.67 -6.39
CA MET A 123 1.64 -8.83 -7.63
C MET A 123 1.72 -7.51 -8.39
N PRO A 124 2.80 -6.73 -8.21
CA PRO A 124 3.01 -5.50 -8.97
C PRO A 124 3.47 -5.79 -10.39
N GLY A 125 2.90 -5.07 -11.34
CA GLY A 125 3.35 -5.02 -12.73
C GLY A 125 4.57 -4.11 -12.93
N PRO A 126 4.97 -3.82 -14.19
CA PRO A 126 6.08 -2.92 -14.48
C PRO A 126 5.78 -1.48 -14.01
N HIS A 127 6.85 -0.76 -13.68
CA HIS A 127 6.76 0.68 -13.40
C HIS A 127 6.31 1.42 -14.66
N LYS A 128 5.30 2.28 -14.53
CA LYS A 128 4.68 2.98 -15.66
C LYS A 128 4.70 4.50 -15.52
N ARG A 129 4.67 5.02 -14.29
CA ARG A 129 4.57 6.46 -14.01
C ARG A 129 5.04 6.77 -12.59
N GLU A 130 5.25 8.04 -12.31
CA GLU A 130 5.35 8.53 -10.93
C GLU A 130 4.00 8.37 -10.23
N TRP A 131 4.04 8.25 -8.92
CA TRP A 131 2.88 8.09 -8.06
C TRP A 131 2.80 9.21 -7.02
N GLY A 132 1.63 9.41 -6.45
CA GLY A 132 1.42 10.49 -5.51
C GLY A 132 0.13 10.37 -4.71
N PHE A 133 -0.21 11.45 -4.04
CA PHE A 133 -1.34 11.58 -3.14
C PHE A 133 -2.37 12.56 -3.71
N LEU A 134 -3.64 12.30 -3.42
CA LEU A 134 -4.74 13.20 -3.74
C LEU A 134 -5.09 14.03 -2.50
N VAL A 135 -4.70 15.30 -2.50
CA VAL A 135 -4.91 16.25 -1.38
C VAL A 135 -5.68 17.45 -1.89
N ASN A 136 -6.86 17.72 -1.32
CA ASN A 136 -7.73 18.85 -1.75
C ASN A 136 -7.95 18.88 -3.26
N ASP A 137 -8.25 17.73 -3.86
CA ASP A 137 -8.48 17.53 -5.30
C ASP A 137 -7.24 17.71 -6.19
N GLU A 138 -6.07 17.97 -5.63
CA GLU A 138 -4.81 18.07 -6.35
C GLU A 138 -3.96 16.82 -6.20
N TRP A 139 -3.38 16.35 -7.30
CA TRP A 139 -2.39 15.27 -7.26
C TRP A 139 -1.02 15.83 -6.89
N ILE A 140 -0.47 15.35 -5.78
CA ILE A 140 0.84 15.76 -5.27
C ILE A 140 1.81 14.59 -5.39
N GLN A 141 2.94 14.80 -6.04
CA GLN A 141 3.98 13.79 -6.21
C GLN A 141 4.52 13.32 -4.85
N ASN A 142 4.77 12.01 -4.72
CA ASN A 142 5.05 11.35 -3.43
C ASN A 142 6.24 11.92 -2.67
N GLU A 143 7.35 12.26 -3.33
CA GLU A 143 8.53 12.77 -2.64
C GLU A 143 8.28 14.16 -2.03
N TYR A 144 7.56 15.02 -2.75
CA TYR A 144 7.19 16.33 -2.25
C TYR A 144 6.21 16.24 -1.08
N TYR A 145 5.15 15.43 -1.21
CA TYR A 145 4.17 15.20 -0.15
C TYR A 145 4.84 14.70 1.14
N LEU A 146 5.66 13.66 1.05
CA LEU A 146 6.32 13.05 2.20
C LEU A 146 7.33 13.98 2.88
N LYS A 147 8.00 14.85 2.12
CA LYS A 147 8.88 15.88 2.67
C LYS A 147 8.09 16.88 3.51
N THR A 148 7.01 17.43 2.97
CA THR A 148 6.13 18.38 3.67
C THR A 148 5.54 17.77 4.96
N ARG A 149 5.12 16.50 4.90
CA ARG A 149 4.59 15.79 6.07
C ARG A 149 5.63 15.61 7.18
N LYS A 150 6.88 15.34 6.84
CA LYS A 150 7.96 15.26 7.83
C LYS A 150 8.21 16.61 8.50
N GLU A 151 8.30 17.68 7.72
CA GLU A 151 8.50 19.04 8.24
C GLU A 151 7.38 19.46 9.21
N GLN A 152 6.13 19.13 8.90
CA GLN A 152 4.98 19.38 9.78
C GLN A 152 5.04 18.58 11.08
N ASN A 153 5.44 17.30 11.03
CA ASN A 153 5.59 16.48 12.23
C ASN A 153 6.69 16.98 13.15
N GLU A 154 7.81 17.43 12.61
CA GLU A 154 8.93 18.00 13.40
C GLU A 154 8.52 19.29 14.11
N GLN A 155 7.68 20.12 13.49
CA GLN A 155 7.15 21.35 14.09
C GLN A 155 6.13 21.12 15.21
N THR A 156 5.41 20.00 15.18
CA THR A 156 4.39 19.68 16.20
C THR A 156 4.98 19.01 17.45
N HIS A 157 6.23 18.57 17.40
CA HIS A 157 6.92 17.90 18.51
C HIS A 157 8.03 18.77 19.16
N ASN A 158 8.19 20.00 18.73
CA ASN A 158 9.02 21.05 19.34
C ASN A 158 8.16 22.11 20.03
#